data_7d181537bf831fea4edd9d25171f81f4
#
_entry.id   7d181537bf831fea4edd9d25171f81f4
#
_cell.length_a   1.000
_cell.length_b   1.000
_cell.length_c   1.000
_cell.angle_alpha   90.00
_cell.angle_beta   90.00
_cell.angle_gamma   90.00
#
_symmetry.space_group_name_H-M   'P 1'
#
loop_
_entity.id
_entity.type
_entity.pdbx_description
1 polymer ?
#
loop_
_entity_poly.entity_id
_entity_poly.type
_entity_poly.pdbx_seq_one_letter_code
_entity_poly.pdbx_strand_id
1 'polypeptide(L)'
;MEERRLFKPSIEYTEQIAEYKAEFSPEQIRATYDPDRIPGMDYLENYNSIPEWLCFLDTVKGKITWHMSVWMSDGKIIGFCCLRHKLEYDDDDPDFASNVGYSIRPSERRKGYAKEQLRLVLQEAKRLGMDHVRIICRDINIGSNRTILANGGKFVDAIYGEESGMTVHRYDVPIS
;
A
#
# COMPACT_ATOMS: atom_id res chain seq x y z
N MET A 1 18.50 14.41 9.16
CA MET A 1 17.24 13.62 8.92
C MET A 1 17.68 12.22 8.57
N GLU A 2 17.19 11.25 9.29
CA GLU A 2 17.51 9.83 9.02
C GLU A 2 16.96 9.43 7.64
N GLU A 3 17.79 8.77 6.83
CA GLU A 3 17.43 8.43 5.45
C GLU A 3 16.56 7.19 5.42
N ARG A 4 15.47 7.24 4.62
CA ARG A 4 14.62 6.09 4.30
C ARG A 4 14.66 5.81 2.81
N ARG A 5 14.63 4.51 2.48
CA ARG A 5 14.59 4.07 1.09
C ARG A 5 13.51 3.00 0.89
N LEU A 6 13.09 2.86 -0.36
CA LEU A 6 12.27 1.73 -0.77
C LEU A 6 13.16 0.56 -1.18
N PHE A 7 12.86 -0.60 -0.61
CA PHE A 7 13.51 -1.87 -0.95
C PHE A 7 12.47 -2.87 -1.42
N LYS A 8 12.88 -3.79 -2.28
CA LYS A 8 12.04 -4.94 -2.59
C LYS A 8 11.99 -5.88 -1.38
N PRO A 9 10.83 -6.45 -1.06
CA PRO A 9 10.76 -7.54 -0.10
C PRO A 9 11.60 -8.72 -0.59
N SER A 10 12.41 -9.29 0.31
CA SER A 10 13.26 -10.45 0.03
C SER A 10 13.38 -11.36 1.24
N ILE A 11 13.89 -12.57 1.02
CA ILE A 11 13.97 -13.62 2.04
C ILE A 11 14.77 -13.21 3.30
N GLU A 12 15.76 -12.35 3.13
CA GLU A 12 16.57 -11.81 4.23
C GLU A 12 15.79 -10.96 5.23
N TYR A 13 14.60 -10.44 4.82
CA TYR A 13 13.73 -9.63 5.66
C TYR A 13 12.57 -10.41 6.29
N THR A 14 12.58 -11.76 6.20
CA THR A 14 11.46 -12.59 6.66
C THR A 14 11.06 -12.29 8.11
N GLU A 15 12.03 -12.19 9.02
CA GLU A 15 11.77 -11.90 10.44
C GLU A 15 11.19 -10.50 10.63
N GLN A 16 11.79 -9.49 9.99
CA GLN A 16 11.32 -8.11 10.07
C GLN A 16 9.93 -7.92 9.46
N ILE A 17 9.60 -8.68 8.40
CA ILE A 17 8.26 -8.71 7.80
C ILE A 17 7.26 -9.32 8.78
N ALA A 18 7.63 -10.40 9.46
CA ALA A 18 6.80 -11.01 10.49
C ALA A 18 6.54 -10.06 11.67
N GLU A 19 7.56 -9.38 12.15
CA GLU A 19 7.45 -8.35 13.20
C GLU A 19 6.55 -7.19 12.76
N TYR A 20 6.71 -6.72 11.52
CA TYR A 20 5.86 -5.67 10.96
C TYR A 20 4.40 -6.07 10.96
N LYS A 21 4.09 -7.27 10.45
CA LYS A 21 2.73 -7.82 10.42
C LYS A 21 2.14 -7.95 11.82
N ALA A 22 2.92 -8.43 12.78
CA ALA A 22 2.48 -8.69 14.14
C ALA A 22 2.04 -7.43 14.93
N GLU A 23 2.45 -6.24 14.50
CA GLU A 23 2.00 -5.00 15.15
C GLU A 23 0.57 -4.60 14.77
N PHE A 24 -0.01 -5.17 13.71
CA PHE A 24 -1.38 -4.83 13.30
C PHE A 24 -2.39 -5.62 14.12
N SER A 25 -3.25 -4.94 14.86
CA SER A 25 -4.36 -5.60 15.54
C SER A 25 -5.45 -6.00 14.53
N PRO A 26 -6.27 -7.03 14.86
CA PRO A 26 -7.41 -7.39 14.01
C PRO A 26 -8.36 -6.22 13.72
N GLU A 27 -8.56 -5.32 14.68
CA GLU A 27 -9.41 -4.13 14.52
C GLU A 27 -8.81 -3.16 13.50
N GLN A 28 -7.48 -2.99 13.53
CA GLN A 28 -6.78 -2.12 12.58
C GLN A 28 -6.82 -2.68 11.16
N ILE A 29 -6.78 -3.99 10.99
CA ILE A 29 -6.92 -4.66 9.70
C ILE A 29 -8.37 -4.50 9.20
N ARG A 30 -9.37 -4.83 10.02
CA ARG A 30 -10.79 -4.66 9.67
C ARG A 30 -11.21 -3.22 9.40
N ALA A 31 -10.46 -2.24 9.88
CA ALA A 31 -10.71 -0.83 9.57
C ALA A 31 -10.25 -0.41 8.18
N THR A 32 -9.53 -1.27 7.46
CA THR A 32 -9.18 -1.06 6.05
C THR A 32 -10.35 -1.43 5.14
N TYR A 33 -10.18 -1.24 3.84
CA TYR A 33 -11.20 -1.64 2.86
C TYR A 33 -11.39 -3.17 2.85
N ASP A 34 -10.32 -3.94 2.91
CA ASP A 34 -10.34 -5.40 2.98
C ASP A 34 -10.06 -5.83 4.43
N PRO A 35 -11.02 -6.53 5.10
CA PRO A 35 -10.91 -6.89 6.51
C PRO A 35 -9.83 -7.92 6.83
N ASP A 36 -9.31 -8.63 5.83
CA ASP A 36 -8.33 -9.70 5.99
C ASP A 36 -6.92 -9.30 5.54
N ARG A 37 -6.78 -8.11 4.98
CA ARG A 37 -5.55 -7.67 4.29
C ARG A 37 -4.92 -6.43 4.93
N ILE A 38 -3.61 -6.48 5.12
CA ILE A 38 -2.80 -5.28 5.41
C ILE A 38 -2.47 -4.61 4.08
N PRO A 39 -2.94 -3.37 3.81
CA PRO A 39 -2.68 -2.70 2.54
C PRO A 39 -1.19 -2.60 2.22
N GLY A 40 -0.81 -2.96 1.00
CA GLY A 40 0.59 -3.02 0.58
C GLY A 40 1.26 -4.37 0.82
N MET A 41 0.61 -5.28 1.53
CA MET A 41 1.03 -6.68 1.68
C MET A 41 0.04 -7.64 1.02
N ASP A 42 -0.51 -7.20 -0.11
CA ASP A 42 -1.57 -7.94 -0.80
C ASP A 42 -1.17 -9.38 -1.12
N TYR A 43 -2.14 -10.28 -1.07
CA TYR A 43 -2.02 -11.72 -1.26
C TYR A 43 -1.25 -12.48 -0.17
N LEU A 44 -0.68 -11.81 0.84
CA LEU A 44 0.01 -12.52 1.93
C LEU A 44 -0.92 -13.48 2.67
N GLU A 45 -2.20 -13.12 2.77
CA GLU A 45 -3.27 -13.94 3.39
C GLU A 45 -3.48 -15.29 2.69
N ASN A 46 -3.09 -15.42 1.43
CA ASN A 46 -3.24 -16.64 0.64
C ASN A 46 -2.11 -17.66 0.83
N TYR A 47 -1.10 -17.32 1.63
CA TYR A 47 0.10 -18.14 1.82
C TYR A 47 0.31 -18.52 3.28
N ASN A 48 0.81 -19.73 3.51
CA ASN A 48 1.06 -20.24 4.86
C ASN A 48 2.32 -19.61 5.51
N SER A 49 3.21 -19.04 4.71
CA SER A 49 4.45 -18.44 5.19
C SER A 49 4.87 -17.24 4.37
N ILE A 50 5.65 -16.34 4.99
CA ILE A 50 6.24 -15.19 4.30
C ILE A 50 7.16 -15.63 3.14
N PRO A 51 8.03 -16.66 3.28
CA PRO A 51 8.83 -17.15 2.16
C PRO A 51 8.00 -17.59 0.95
N GLU A 52 6.87 -18.28 1.14
CA GLU A 52 5.98 -18.66 0.04
C GLU A 52 5.38 -17.45 -0.66
N TRP A 53 4.92 -16.47 0.11
CA TRP A 53 4.44 -15.20 -0.44
C TRP A 53 5.53 -14.46 -1.22
N LEU A 54 6.76 -14.38 -0.70
CA LEU A 54 7.88 -13.75 -1.41
C LEU A 54 8.18 -14.43 -2.75
N CYS A 55 8.10 -15.77 -2.81
CA CYS A 55 8.23 -16.49 -4.06
C CYS A 55 7.12 -16.11 -5.06
N PHE A 56 5.87 -15.95 -4.59
CA PHE A 56 4.78 -15.48 -5.43
C PHE A 56 5.04 -14.08 -5.99
N LEU A 57 5.56 -13.13 -5.20
CA LEU A 57 5.83 -11.76 -5.66
C LEU A 57 6.72 -11.73 -6.91
N ASP A 58 7.67 -12.67 -7.01
CA ASP A 58 8.55 -12.77 -8.18
C ASP A 58 7.80 -13.22 -9.44
N THR A 59 6.71 -13.96 -9.32
CA THR A 59 5.92 -14.44 -10.48
C THR A 59 5.13 -13.32 -11.15
N VAL A 60 4.79 -12.26 -10.43
CA VAL A 60 3.95 -11.14 -10.90
C VAL A 60 4.69 -9.81 -11.00
N LYS A 61 6.01 -9.81 -10.87
CA LYS A 61 6.86 -8.59 -10.88
C LYS A 61 6.71 -7.69 -12.11
N GLY A 62 6.23 -8.21 -13.23
CA GLY A 62 5.94 -7.42 -14.43
C GLY A 62 4.59 -6.71 -14.42
N LYS A 63 3.74 -6.99 -13.42
CA LYS A 63 2.39 -6.44 -13.29
C LYS A 63 2.25 -5.58 -12.03
N ILE A 64 2.84 -6.05 -10.93
CA ILE A 64 2.77 -5.42 -9.63
C ILE A 64 4.18 -5.37 -9.04
N THR A 65 4.52 -4.27 -8.38
CA THR A 65 5.77 -4.14 -7.62
C THR A 65 5.46 -3.87 -6.15
N TRP A 66 6.18 -4.57 -5.27
CA TRP A 66 6.11 -4.36 -3.83
C TRP A 66 7.38 -3.70 -3.32
N HIS A 67 7.21 -2.83 -2.34
CA HIS A 67 8.29 -2.13 -1.69
C HIS A 67 8.09 -2.07 -0.18
N MET A 68 9.19 -2.19 0.54
CA MET A 68 9.29 -1.86 1.95
C MET A 68 9.96 -0.50 2.11
N SER A 69 9.41 0.34 2.95
CA SER A 69 10.06 1.57 3.41
C SER A 69 10.86 1.26 4.66
N VAL A 70 12.18 1.41 4.60
CA VAL A 70 13.10 0.94 5.65
C VAL A 70 13.98 2.09 6.13
N TRP A 71 14.20 2.18 7.45
CA TRP A 71 15.22 3.04 8.03
C TRP A 71 16.62 2.52 7.69
N MET A 72 17.49 3.43 7.23
CA MET A 72 18.85 3.05 6.86
C MET A 72 19.76 2.81 8.07
N SER A 73 19.38 3.29 9.26
CA SER A 73 20.18 3.17 10.48
C SER A 73 20.16 1.77 11.10
N ASP A 74 18.99 1.12 11.09
CA ASP A 74 18.74 -0.14 11.82
C ASP A 74 18.00 -1.20 11.00
N GLY A 75 17.64 -0.89 9.75
CA GLY A 75 16.90 -1.80 8.89
C GLY A 75 15.43 -1.99 9.26
N LYS A 76 14.89 -1.20 10.20
CA LYS A 76 13.50 -1.32 10.63
C LYS A 76 12.53 -1.00 9.51
N ILE A 77 11.61 -1.91 9.22
CA ILE A 77 10.54 -1.70 8.25
C ILE A 77 9.50 -0.74 8.85
N ILE A 78 9.28 0.38 8.17
CA ILE A 78 8.35 1.43 8.55
C ILE A 78 7.01 1.29 7.82
N GLY A 79 7.02 0.81 6.59
CA GLY A 79 5.82 0.64 5.80
C GLY A 79 5.99 -0.34 4.66
N PHE A 80 4.86 -0.83 4.18
CA PHE A 80 4.74 -1.59 2.95
C PHE A 80 3.90 -0.82 1.94
N CYS A 81 4.20 -1.02 0.67
CA CYS A 81 3.37 -0.57 -0.43
C CYS A 81 3.47 -1.53 -1.62
N CYS A 82 2.40 -1.62 -2.38
CA CYS A 82 2.38 -2.24 -3.69
C CYS A 82 1.95 -1.20 -4.73
N LEU A 83 2.46 -1.34 -5.94
CA LEU A 83 2.08 -0.55 -7.10
C LEU A 83 1.65 -1.50 -8.22
N ARG A 84 0.36 -1.51 -8.53
CA ARG A 84 -0.20 -2.20 -9.70
C ARG A 84 -0.01 -1.30 -10.92
N HIS A 85 0.63 -1.84 -11.95
CA HIS A 85 0.98 -1.07 -13.14
C HIS A 85 -0.25 -0.69 -13.97
N LYS A 86 -1.33 -1.46 -13.83
CA LYS A 86 -2.64 -1.20 -14.44
C LYS A 86 -3.75 -1.56 -13.46
N LEU A 87 -4.88 -0.87 -13.54
CA LEU A 87 -6.05 -1.16 -12.70
C LEU A 87 -6.62 -2.55 -12.93
N GLU A 88 -6.59 -3.04 -14.17
CA GLU A 88 -7.03 -4.39 -14.54
C GLU A 88 -6.22 -5.54 -13.90
N TYR A 89 -5.13 -5.22 -13.21
CA TYR A 89 -4.36 -6.17 -12.40
C TYR A 89 -4.86 -6.27 -10.95
N ASP A 90 -5.87 -5.50 -10.60
CA ASP A 90 -6.62 -5.68 -9.38
C ASP A 90 -7.76 -6.65 -9.69
N ASP A 91 -7.68 -7.88 -9.18
CA ASP A 91 -8.67 -8.94 -9.43
C ASP A 91 -9.96 -8.72 -8.60
N ASP A 92 -9.96 -7.69 -7.75
CA ASP A 92 -11.13 -7.25 -6.98
C ASP A 92 -12.12 -6.48 -7.88
N ASP A 93 -13.24 -6.06 -7.32
CA ASP A 93 -14.28 -5.31 -8.03
C ASP A 93 -13.67 -4.08 -8.77
N PRO A 94 -13.87 -3.96 -10.10
CA PRO A 94 -13.32 -2.85 -10.90
C PRO A 94 -13.65 -1.46 -10.36
N ASP A 95 -14.81 -1.29 -9.71
CA ASP A 95 -15.21 -0.03 -9.10
C ASP A 95 -14.37 0.34 -7.89
N PHE A 96 -13.75 -0.66 -7.26
CA PHE A 96 -12.85 -0.50 -6.11
C PHE A 96 -11.38 -0.73 -6.46
N ALA A 97 -11.03 -0.80 -7.75
CA ALA A 97 -9.66 -0.99 -8.19
C ALA A 97 -8.75 0.20 -7.83
N SER A 98 -7.55 -0.10 -7.37
CA SER A 98 -6.55 0.87 -6.94
C SER A 98 -5.16 0.49 -7.46
N ASN A 99 -4.41 1.46 -8.01
CA ASN A 99 -3.02 1.23 -8.37
C ASN A 99 -2.11 1.06 -7.15
N VAL A 100 -2.43 1.71 -6.02
CA VAL A 100 -1.53 1.76 -4.86
C VAL A 100 -2.24 1.26 -3.60
N GLY A 101 -1.71 0.20 -3.01
CA GLY A 101 -1.97 -0.19 -1.63
C GLY A 101 -0.79 0.22 -0.75
N TYR A 102 -1.03 0.76 0.44
CA TYR A 102 0.04 1.09 1.37
C TYR A 102 -0.39 1.07 2.83
N SER A 103 0.57 0.77 3.69
CA SER A 103 0.41 0.82 5.14
C SER A 103 1.67 1.32 5.82
N ILE A 104 1.50 1.84 7.03
CA ILE A 104 2.59 2.24 7.93
C ILE A 104 2.48 1.43 9.21
N ARG A 105 3.62 0.97 9.70
CA ARG A 105 3.78 0.28 10.98
C ARG A 105 3.00 1.02 12.08
N PRO A 106 2.14 0.36 12.84
CA PRO A 106 1.30 1.03 13.84
C PRO A 106 2.07 1.95 14.79
N SER A 107 3.20 1.50 15.34
CA SER A 107 4.06 2.27 16.24
C SER A 107 4.74 3.49 15.56
N GLU A 108 4.75 3.54 14.24
CA GLU A 108 5.41 4.60 13.46
C GLU A 108 4.42 5.57 12.79
N ARG A 109 3.13 5.43 13.07
CA ARG A 109 2.09 6.32 12.51
C ARG A 109 2.18 7.75 13.08
N ARG A 110 1.54 8.69 12.41
CA ARG A 110 1.43 10.12 12.80
C ARG A 110 2.75 10.90 12.78
N LYS A 111 3.78 10.36 12.13
CA LYS A 111 5.10 10.99 11.95
C LYS A 111 5.36 11.50 10.52
N GLY A 112 4.34 11.50 9.66
CA GLY A 112 4.46 11.95 8.26
C GLY A 112 4.96 10.89 7.26
N TYR A 113 5.26 9.68 7.72
CA TYR A 113 5.88 8.63 6.91
C TYR A 113 5.03 8.14 5.74
N ALA A 114 3.70 8.09 5.90
CA ALA A 114 2.80 7.74 4.83
C ALA A 114 2.90 8.71 3.63
N LYS A 115 2.98 10.01 3.91
CA LYS A 115 3.12 11.05 2.87
C LYS A 115 4.41 10.86 2.06
N GLU A 116 5.52 10.61 2.75
CA GLU A 116 6.80 10.39 2.08
C GLU A 116 6.82 9.06 1.32
N GLN A 117 6.30 7.98 1.92
CA GLN A 117 6.21 6.68 1.24
C GLN A 117 5.41 6.79 -0.05
N LEU A 118 4.23 7.41 -0.02
CA LEU A 118 3.42 7.61 -1.23
C LEU A 118 4.18 8.44 -2.27
N ARG A 119 4.87 9.53 -1.88
CA ARG A 119 5.72 10.32 -2.79
C ARG A 119 6.78 9.46 -3.50
N LEU A 120 7.41 8.53 -2.77
CA LEU A 120 8.41 7.62 -3.36
C LEU A 120 7.76 6.61 -4.33
N VAL A 121 6.58 6.08 -3.99
CA VAL A 121 5.81 5.19 -4.89
C VAL A 121 5.40 5.92 -6.17
N LEU A 122 4.99 7.18 -6.09
CA LEU A 122 4.67 7.99 -7.28
C LEU A 122 5.89 8.22 -8.18
N GLN A 123 7.10 8.30 -7.62
CA GLN A 123 8.33 8.34 -8.42
C GLN A 123 8.58 7.00 -9.16
N GLU A 124 8.27 5.87 -8.53
CA GLU A 124 8.32 4.57 -9.22
C GLU A 124 7.26 4.49 -10.33
N ALA A 125 6.04 4.96 -10.09
CA ALA A 125 5.01 5.05 -11.13
C ALA A 125 5.49 5.87 -12.34
N LYS A 126 6.17 6.99 -12.08
CA LYS A 126 6.79 7.81 -13.14
C LYS A 126 7.84 7.03 -13.94
N ARG A 127 8.71 6.26 -13.27
CA ARG A 127 9.74 5.43 -13.95
C ARG A 127 9.12 4.35 -14.82
N LEU A 128 7.93 3.86 -14.45
CA LEU A 128 7.15 2.89 -15.23
C LEU A 128 6.38 3.54 -16.39
N GLY A 129 6.44 4.86 -16.55
CA GLY A 129 5.75 5.58 -17.61
C GLY A 129 4.25 5.74 -17.36
N MET A 130 3.79 5.61 -16.11
CA MET A 130 2.41 5.89 -15.77
C MET A 130 2.18 7.41 -15.79
N ASP A 131 1.05 7.84 -16.33
CA ASP A 131 0.65 9.26 -16.41
C ASP A 131 -0.20 9.68 -15.20
N HIS A 132 -0.89 8.73 -14.59
CA HIS A 132 -1.64 8.91 -13.35
C HIS A 132 -1.74 7.60 -12.59
N VAL A 133 -2.06 7.66 -11.30
CA VAL A 133 -2.44 6.51 -10.48
C VAL A 133 -3.76 6.77 -9.79
N ARG A 134 -4.63 5.75 -9.76
CA ARG A 134 -5.84 5.75 -8.94
C ARG A 134 -5.56 5.18 -7.57
N ILE A 135 -6.03 5.87 -6.55
CA ILE A 135 -5.93 5.41 -5.16
C ILE A 135 -7.33 5.51 -4.54
N ILE A 136 -7.73 4.43 -3.87
CA ILE A 136 -8.96 4.42 -3.08
C ILE A 136 -8.65 4.33 -1.59
N CYS A 137 -9.51 4.88 -0.77
CA CYS A 137 -9.50 4.65 0.67
C CYS A 137 -10.90 4.88 1.24
N ARG A 138 -11.18 4.27 2.39
CA ARG A 138 -12.44 4.52 3.09
C ARG A 138 -12.60 6.00 3.41
N ASP A 139 -13.82 6.50 3.32
CA ASP A 139 -14.19 7.88 3.68
C ASP A 139 -13.76 8.24 5.09
N ILE A 140 -13.92 7.31 6.05
CA ILE A 140 -13.53 7.46 7.45
C ILE A 140 -12.00 7.39 7.70
N ASN A 141 -11.21 6.96 6.72
CA ASN A 141 -9.75 6.90 6.85
C ASN A 141 -9.10 8.27 6.61
N ILE A 142 -9.27 9.16 7.58
CA ILE A 142 -8.76 10.54 7.52
C ILE A 142 -7.27 10.60 7.22
N GLY A 143 -6.49 9.63 7.75
CA GLY A 143 -5.04 9.57 7.53
C GLY A 143 -4.69 9.35 6.07
N SER A 144 -5.35 8.37 5.42
CA SER A 144 -5.14 8.08 4.00
C SER A 144 -5.65 9.23 3.10
N ASN A 145 -6.87 9.72 3.34
CA ASN A 145 -7.42 10.86 2.60
C ASN A 145 -6.45 12.06 2.59
N ARG A 146 -5.93 12.45 3.76
CA ARG A 146 -4.95 13.55 3.87
C ARG A 146 -3.62 13.24 3.18
N THR A 147 -3.16 12.00 3.25
CA THR A 147 -1.91 11.56 2.62
C THR A 147 -2.01 11.67 1.10
N ILE A 148 -3.10 11.22 0.52
CA ILE A 148 -3.35 11.26 -0.92
C ILE A 148 -3.45 12.70 -1.42
N LEU A 149 -4.25 13.53 -0.76
CA LEU A 149 -4.39 14.95 -1.08
C LEU A 149 -3.04 15.69 -0.98
N ALA A 150 -2.23 15.39 0.05
CA ALA A 150 -0.92 16.02 0.23
C ALA A 150 0.12 15.60 -0.82
N ASN A 151 -0.16 14.57 -1.62
CA ASN A 151 0.64 14.12 -2.77
C ASN A 151 0.01 14.52 -4.12
N GLY A 152 -0.91 15.47 -4.13
CA GLY A 152 -1.50 15.99 -5.36
C GLY A 152 -2.71 15.19 -5.85
N GLY A 153 -3.26 14.29 -5.04
CA GLY A 153 -4.46 13.54 -5.36
C GLY A 153 -5.66 14.46 -5.56
N LYS A 154 -6.43 14.21 -6.60
CA LYS A 154 -7.68 14.90 -6.91
C LYS A 154 -8.84 13.97 -6.62
N PHE A 155 -9.76 14.41 -5.78
CA PHE A 155 -10.97 13.67 -5.51
C PHE A 155 -11.80 13.51 -6.80
N VAL A 156 -12.20 12.28 -7.08
CA VAL A 156 -13.03 11.95 -8.25
C VAL A 156 -14.48 11.81 -7.80
N ASP A 157 -14.75 10.83 -6.95
CA ASP A 157 -16.07 10.54 -6.41
C ASP A 157 -16.01 9.68 -5.14
N ALA A 158 -17.19 9.38 -4.62
CA ALA A 158 -17.36 8.42 -3.53
C ALA A 158 -18.27 7.28 -4.02
N ILE A 159 -17.85 6.04 -3.76
CA ILE A 159 -18.62 4.84 -4.10
C ILE A 159 -19.05 4.14 -2.83
N TYR A 160 -20.30 3.74 -2.79
CA TYR A 160 -20.84 2.88 -1.74
C TYR A 160 -20.86 1.42 -2.22
N GLY A 161 -20.17 0.53 -1.51
CA GLY A 161 -20.20 -0.89 -1.75
C GLY A 161 -21.36 -1.54 -1.00
N GLU A 162 -22.37 -2.02 -1.73
CA GLU A 162 -23.56 -2.63 -1.12
C GLU A 162 -23.20 -3.88 -0.30
N GLU A 163 -22.29 -4.71 -0.78
CA GLU A 163 -21.87 -5.93 -0.10
C GLU A 163 -21.03 -5.63 1.15
N SER A 164 -20.12 -4.66 1.06
CA SER A 164 -19.23 -4.29 2.17
C SER A 164 -19.87 -3.35 3.19
N GLY A 165 -20.93 -2.62 2.79
CA GLY A 165 -21.53 -1.55 3.58
C GLY A 165 -20.61 -0.35 3.80
N MET A 166 -19.57 -0.19 2.98
CA MET A 166 -18.54 0.84 3.13
C MET A 166 -18.59 1.86 2.01
N THR A 167 -18.30 3.12 2.34
CA THR A 167 -18.04 4.16 1.36
C THR A 167 -16.54 4.32 1.17
N VAL A 168 -16.09 4.34 -0.08
CA VAL A 168 -14.70 4.66 -0.43
C VAL A 168 -14.64 5.94 -1.26
N HIS A 169 -13.61 6.72 -1.03
CA HIS A 169 -13.23 7.85 -1.87
C HIS A 169 -12.24 7.40 -2.93
N ARG A 170 -12.48 7.76 -4.18
CA ARG A 170 -11.54 7.59 -5.29
C ARG A 170 -10.79 8.89 -5.55
N TYR A 171 -9.50 8.75 -5.76
CA TYR A 171 -8.59 9.84 -6.10
C TYR A 171 -7.77 9.47 -7.33
N ASP A 172 -7.59 10.41 -8.23
CA ASP A 172 -6.59 10.32 -9.29
C ASP A 172 -5.41 11.24 -8.95
N VAL A 173 -4.21 10.68 -8.93
CA VAL A 173 -2.97 11.40 -8.67
C VAL A 173 -2.20 11.51 -9.98
N PRO A 174 -2.11 12.70 -10.60
CA PRO A 174 -1.34 12.89 -11.83
C PRO A 174 0.15 12.69 -11.56
N ILE A 175 0.83 12.01 -12.47
CA ILE A 175 2.28 11.79 -12.45
C ILE A 175 2.93 12.83 -13.35
N SER A 176 3.62 13.77 -12.77
CA SER A 176 4.31 14.88 -13.47
C SER A 176 5.83 14.68 -13.55
#